data_68229e29c8504aa9bb467f28b24125c8
#
_entry.id   68229e29c8504aa9bb467f28b24125c8
#
_cell.length_a   1.000
_cell.length_b   1.000
_cell.length_c   1.000
_cell.angle_alpha   90.00
_cell.angle_beta   90.00
_cell.angle_gamma   90.00
#
_symmetry.space_group_name_H-M   'P 1'
#
loop_
_entity.id
_entity.type
_entity.pdbx_description
1 polymer ?
#
loop_
_entity_poly.entity_id
_entity_poly.type
_entity_poly.pdbx_seq_one_letter_code
_entity_poly.pdbx_strand_id
1 'polypeptide(L)'
;IVFEMTADFNLVLPLMITCAVAYIVAESVSKGSLYEHLLEISGMKLTEDNPNHDFMAELTANDVMQPKVETLPSNLPLPELVKAISRSHHRGFPVVEDGKLVGIIAQSDIPQDSQQTTSMLLKDIMTPHPISVGLETSLADVLYLLNRYQLSRLPVTEGCKLLGIITRSDIIKAEAKQLNYDHIPKARLEPSYVVYQSRSPATGKGRILLPLANPEHIDALLQIAEAIARYHNYEIQCLRVICVPNYVFPAQAEVETAADRQLMQQLEDWGKASGISLHTQIRVATDISEAILETITREQIDLLLMGWKGKSSGIESIFGNVVDTLILQAACDLMLIKLGTAPHAFPQQLALRHKWLIPTTGGDRINKLLTILPALANLHPVPPKIQLCQISSANLGRRYTPDFEQAVELLKNTLSCPIFSLLITSDSVSKAVIELTQHKKYGLVVLGASNEGLLQNVINGNIPEAIAHHANSTVIIFRNSAK
;
A
#
# COMPACT_ATOMS: atom_id res chain seq x y z
N ILE A 1 -49.49 30.89 -14.04
CA ILE A 1 -50.56 29.86 -14.21
C ILE A 1 -51.94 30.53 -14.27
N VAL A 2 -52.45 31.24 -13.20
CA VAL A 2 -53.84 31.83 -13.23
C VAL A 2 -53.96 32.87 -14.32
N PHE A 3 -52.95 33.74 -14.49
CA PHE A 3 -52.91 34.74 -15.57
C PHE A 3 -52.84 34.10 -16.97
N GLU A 4 -52.08 33.04 -17.13
CA GLU A 4 -52.01 32.30 -18.39
C GLU A 4 -53.34 31.62 -18.77
N MET A 5 -54.07 31.17 -17.75
CA MET A 5 -55.37 30.53 -17.97
C MET A 5 -56.49 31.53 -18.26
N THR A 6 -56.44 32.77 -17.75
CA THR A 6 -57.50 33.75 -17.86
C THR A 6 -57.21 34.80 -18.91
N ALA A 7 -55.96 35.06 -19.26
CA ALA A 7 -55.49 36.11 -20.17
C ALA A 7 -56.01 37.51 -19.86
N ASP A 8 -56.47 37.77 -18.61
CA ASP A 8 -57.03 39.05 -18.17
C ASP A 8 -56.02 39.86 -17.35
N PHE A 9 -55.51 40.93 -17.94
CA PHE A 9 -54.52 41.82 -17.31
C PHE A 9 -55.04 42.53 -16.07
N ASN A 10 -56.34 42.71 -15.91
CA ASN A 10 -56.95 43.40 -14.75
C ASN A 10 -56.84 42.56 -13.48
N LEU A 11 -56.62 41.27 -13.60
CA LEU A 11 -56.44 40.34 -12.45
C LEU A 11 -55.00 40.30 -11.89
N VAL A 12 -54.02 40.88 -12.59
CA VAL A 12 -52.62 40.83 -12.15
C VAL A 12 -52.41 41.56 -10.84
N LEU A 13 -52.91 42.79 -10.70
CA LEU A 13 -52.74 43.59 -9.49
C LEU A 13 -53.48 43.00 -8.29
N PRO A 14 -54.74 42.59 -8.37
CA PRO A 14 -55.42 41.90 -7.29
C PRO A 14 -54.75 40.59 -6.89
N LEU A 15 -54.25 39.78 -7.83
CA LEU A 15 -53.52 38.55 -7.56
C LEU A 15 -52.20 38.80 -6.85
N MET A 16 -51.43 39.82 -7.26
CA MET A 16 -50.18 40.21 -6.58
C MET A 16 -50.47 40.60 -5.12
N ILE A 17 -51.46 41.42 -4.89
CA ILE A 17 -51.85 41.85 -3.50
C ILE A 17 -52.30 40.64 -2.68
N THR A 18 -53.13 39.77 -3.24
CA THR A 18 -53.64 38.58 -2.55
C THR A 18 -52.48 37.62 -2.22
N CYS A 19 -51.54 37.36 -3.11
CA CYS A 19 -50.38 36.54 -2.86
C CYS A 19 -49.47 37.16 -1.78
N ALA A 20 -49.24 38.47 -1.81
CA ALA A 20 -48.45 39.14 -0.78
C ALA A 20 -49.08 39.07 0.60
N VAL A 21 -50.42 39.29 0.71
CA VAL A 21 -51.15 39.19 1.97
C VAL A 21 -51.16 37.73 2.45
N ALA A 22 -51.44 36.78 1.55
CA ALA A 22 -51.40 35.35 1.88
C ALA A 22 -50.03 34.90 2.42
N TYR A 23 -48.94 35.39 1.81
CA TYR A 23 -47.58 35.12 2.24
C TYR A 23 -47.35 35.67 3.68
N ILE A 24 -47.67 36.93 3.94
CA ILE A 24 -47.51 37.56 5.24
C ILE A 24 -48.32 36.83 6.34
N VAL A 25 -49.56 36.43 6.03
CA VAL A 25 -50.42 35.69 6.92
C VAL A 25 -49.84 34.30 7.18
N ALA A 26 -49.42 33.60 6.16
CA ALA A 26 -48.83 32.28 6.28
C ALA A 26 -47.57 32.28 7.17
N GLU A 27 -46.68 33.26 6.96
CA GLU A 27 -45.44 33.41 7.73
C GLU A 27 -45.68 33.82 9.19
N SER A 28 -46.80 34.53 9.46
CA SER A 28 -47.23 34.89 10.83
C SER A 28 -47.84 33.71 11.61
N VAL A 29 -48.40 32.73 10.91
CA VAL A 29 -49.08 31.58 11.51
C VAL A 29 -48.11 30.38 11.67
N SER A 30 -47.23 30.16 10.71
CA SER A 30 -46.29 29.07 10.69
C SER A 30 -45.00 29.53 9.99
N LYS A 31 -43.90 29.66 10.72
CA LYS A 31 -42.61 29.95 10.17
C LYS A 31 -42.04 28.70 9.45
N GLY A 32 -41.60 28.85 8.21
CA GLY A 32 -41.02 27.78 7.43
C GLY A 32 -41.92 27.24 6.31
N SER A 33 -41.36 26.49 5.40
CA SER A 33 -42.08 25.92 4.26
C SER A 33 -42.79 24.63 4.65
N LEU A 34 -43.87 24.29 3.92
CA LEU A 34 -44.56 23.02 4.07
C LEU A 34 -43.61 21.83 3.92
N TYR A 35 -42.60 21.95 3.08
CA TYR A 35 -41.56 20.90 2.88
C TYR A 35 -40.65 20.74 4.08
N GLU A 36 -40.30 21.82 4.76
CA GLU A 36 -39.51 21.79 6.01
C GLU A 36 -40.28 21.05 7.12
N HIS A 37 -41.55 21.34 7.28
CA HIS A 37 -42.39 20.64 8.26
C HIS A 37 -42.61 19.16 7.92
N LEU A 38 -42.76 18.81 6.64
CA LEU A 38 -42.83 17.42 6.19
C LEU A 38 -41.50 16.65 6.44
N LEU A 39 -40.39 17.30 6.30
CA LEU A 39 -39.06 16.72 6.57
C LEU A 39 -38.82 16.55 8.07
N GLU A 40 -39.25 17.51 8.90
CA GLU A 40 -39.24 17.39 10.36
C GLU A 40 -40.11 16.21 10.85
N ILE A 41 -41.33 16.07 10.32
CA ILE A 41 -42.22 14.95 10.63
C ILE A 41 -41.61 13.61 10.17
N SER A 42 -40.82 13.62 9.08
CA SER A 42 -40.09 12.45 8.59
C SER A 42 -38.80 12.16 9.38
N GLY A 43 -38.51 12.94 10.44
CA GLY A 43 -37.32 12.78 11.28
C GLY A 43 -36.02 13.31 10.63
N MET A 44 -36.13 13.98 9.50
CA MET A 44 -35.02 14.68 8.84
C MET A 44 -35.04 16.15 9.25
N LYS A 45 -34.19 16.57 10.14
CA LYS A 45 -33.93 17.99 10.38
C LYS A 45 -33.08 18.50 9.23
N LEU A 46 -33.65 19.37 8.38
CA LEU A 46 -32.83 20.30 7.63
C LEU A 46 -32.20 21.27 8.68
N THR A 47 -30.97 21.05 9.03
CA THR A 47 -30.14 22.15 9.50
C THR A 47 -30.22 23.20 8.40
N GLU A 48 -30.60 24.43 8.75
CA GLU A 48 -30.42 25.58 7.86
C GLU A 48 -28.95 25.57 7.46
N ASP A 49 -28.61 24.94 6.34
CA ASP A 49 -27.38 25.18 5.63
C ASP A 49 -27.45 26.65 5.22
N ASN A 50 -26.83 27.46 6.04
CA ASN A 50 -26.55 28.84 5.65
C ASN A 50 -25.62 28.74 4.44
N PRO A 51 -26.11 28.96 3.20
CA PRO A 51 -25.32 28.69 1.98
C PRO A 51 -24.07 29.57 1.85
N ASN A 52 -23.81 30.40 2.87
CA ASN A 52 -22.69 31.32 2.94
C ASN A 52 -21.68 30.98 4.06
N HIS A 53 -21.88 29.92 4.84
CA HIS A 53 -20.83 29.46 5.74
C HIS A 53 -19.90 28.51 4.99
N ASP A 54 -18.96 29.13 4.28
CA ASP A 54 -17.89 28.38 3.61
C ASP A 54 -16.90 27.93 4.70
N PHE A 55 -17.18 26.76 5.29
CA PHE A 55 -16.36 26.11 6.30
C PHE A 55 -14.87 26.14 5.94
N MET A 56 -14.55 25.96 4.66
CA MET A 56 -13.18 26.01 4.15
C MET A 56 -12.56 27.40 4.23
N ALA A 57 -13.38 28.45 4.32
CA ALA A 57 -12.90 29.83 4.50
C ALA A 57 -12.68 30.21 5.96
N GLU A 58 -13.33 29.52 6.90
CA GLU A 58 -13.21 29.80 8.36
C GLU A 58 -12.01 29.11 8.98
N LEU A 59 -11.67 27.89 8.57
CA LEU A 59 -10.50 27.19 9.09
C LEU A 59 -9.23 27.67 8.41
N THR A 60 -8.21 27.82 9.22
CA THR A 60 -6.87 28.22 8.79
C THR A 60 -5.91 27.04 8.74
N ALA A 61 -4.77 27.24 8.08
CA ALA A 61 -3.70 26.25 8.04
C ALA A 61 -3.23 25.86 9.46
N ASN A 62 -3.25 26.79 10.41
CA ASN A 62 -2.89 26.56 11.81
C ASN A 62 -3.79 25.54 12.51
N ASP A 63 -5.07 25.53 12.18
CA ASP A 63 -6.07 24.65 12.84
C ASP A 63 -5.94 23.18 12.43
N VAL A 64 -5.32 22.93 11.26
CA VAL A 64 -5.32 21.61 10.61
C VAL A 64 -3.93 21.03 10.41
N MET A 65 -2.89 21.87 10.44
CA MET A 65 -1.51 21.41 10.23
C MET A 65 -1.05 20.38 11.27
N GLN A 66 -0.19 19.47 10.83
CA GLN A 66 0.57 18.62 11.72
C GLN A 66 1.85 19.34 12.17
N PRO A 67 2.01 19.67 13.47
CA PRO A 67 3.17 20.45 13.94
C PRO A 67 4.45 19.61 14.09
N LYS A 68 4.33 18.27 14.22
CA LYS A 68 5.48 17.37 14.31
C LYS A 68 5.81 16.84 12.93
N VAL A 69 6.79 17.47 12.28
CA VAL A 69 7.22 17.11 10.92
C VAL A 69 8.62 16.51 10.98
N GLU A 70 8.79 15.33 10.39
CA GLU A 70 10.12 14.79 10.11
C GLU A 70 10.77 15.64 9.01
N THR A 71 11.91 16.24 9.31
CA THR A 71 12.67 17.08 8.39
C THR A 71 14.03 16.47 8.12
N LEU A 72 14.58 16.77 6.96
CA LEU A 72 15.92 16.32 6.57
C LEU A 72 16.86 17.52 6.35
N PRO A 73 18.14 17.43 6.75
CA PRO A 73 19.10 18.48 6.49
C PRO A 73 19.54 18.49 5.01
N SER A 74 19.76 19.67 4.44
CA SER A 74 20.11 19.86 3.01
C SER A 74 21.43 19.20 2.60
N ASN A 75 22.36 19.04 3.53
CA ASN A 75 23.67 18.45 3.34
C ASN A 75 23.70 16.92 3.53
N LEU A 76 22.54 16.25 3.66
CA LEU A 76 22.47 14.82 3.88
C LEU A 76 22.97 14.07 2.63
N PRO A 77 23.94 13.12 2.76
CA PRO A 77 24.35 12.28 1.66
C PRO A 77 23.24 11.35 1.20
N LEU A 78 23.16 11.10 -0.09
CA LEU A 78 22.09 10.28 -0.69
C LEU A 78 21.94 8.89 -0.07
N PRO A 79 23.00 8.14 0.30
CA PRO A 79 22.85 6.88 0.99
C PRO A 79 22.19 6.98 2.37
N GLU A 80 22.39 8.09 3.08
CA GLU A 80 21.75 8.34 4.38
C GLU A 80 20.30 8.80 4.21
N LEU A 81 20.01 9.57 3.16
CA LEU A 81 18.66 9.94 2.78
C LEU A 81 17.79 8.70 2.55
N VAL A 82 18.30 7.73 1.79
CA VAL A 82 17.57 6.48 1.52
C VAL A 82 17.30 5.71 2.81
N LYS A 83 18.28 5.67 3.73
CA LYS A 83 18.07 5.06 5.06
C LYS A 83 17.01 5.80 5.87
N ALA A 84 17.01 7.13 5.85
CA ALA A 84 16.02 7.93 6.56
C ALA A 84 14.61 7.70 6.00
N ILE A 85 14.45 7.75 4.67
CA ILE A 85 13.17 7.46 4.00
C ILE A 85 12.70 6.03 4.26
N SER A 86 13.61 5.05 4.28
CA SER A 86 13.27 3.64 4.52
C SER A 86 12.79 3.34 5.94
N ARG A 87 13.12 4.20 6.89
CA ARG A 87 12.69 4.10 8.29
C ARG A 87 11.43 4.88 8.61
N SER A 88 11.09 5.83 7.75
CA SER A 88 9.92 6.67 7.92
C SER A 88 8.68 6.10 7.22
N HIS A 89 7.51 6.39 7.76
CA HIS A 89 6.22 6.10 7.13
C HIS A 89 5.78 7.20 6.15
N HIS A 90 6.56 8.26 6.02
CA HIS A 90 6.24 9.41 5.17
C HIS A 90 6.86 9.26 3.78
N ARG A 91 6.11 9.67 2.74
CA ARG A 91 6.55 9.61 1.33
C ARG A 91 7.26 10.89 0.84
N GLY A 92 7.40 11.90 1.69
CA GLY A 92 8.07 13.13 1.33
C GLY A 92 8.38 13.96 2.56
N PHE A 93 9.48 14.70 2.50
CA PHE A 93 10.08 15.35 3.64
C PHE A 93 10.43 16.79 3.30
N PRO A 94 10.07 17.76 4.16
CA PRO A 94 10.64 19.09 4.08
C PRO A 94 12.14 19.03 4.36
N VAL A 95 12.90 19.80 3.59
CA VAL A 95 14.34 19.93 3.74
C VAL A 95 14.61 21.26 4.42
N VAL A 96 15.36 21.20 5.51
CA VAL A 96 15.66 22.38 6.34
C VAL A 96 17.16 22.63 6.44
N GLU A 97 17.51 23.91 6.53
CA GLU A 97 18.86 24.37 6.82
C GLU A 97 18.76 25.47 7.88
N ASP A 98 19.43 25.29 9.01
CA ASP A 98 19.34 26.19 10.19
C ASP A 98 17.88 26.50 10.63
N GLY A 99 17.00 25.49 10.53
CA GLY A 99 15.58 25.61 10.89
C GLY A 99 14.71 26.31 9.85
N LYS A 100 15.28 26.71 8.70
CA LYS A 100 14.55 27.32 7.57
C LYS A 100 14.24 26.28 6.52
N LEU A 101 13.05 26.35 5.97
CA LEU A 101 12.62 25.52 4.85
C LEU A 101 13.37 25.95 3.58
N VAL A 102 14.20 25.06 3.03
CA VAL A 102 14.97 25.31 1.80
C VAL A 102 14.50 24.48 0.63
N GLY A 103 13.82 23.36 0.89
CA GLY A 103 13.35 22.47 -0.15
C GLY A 103 12.32 21.47 0.35
N ILE A 104 11.85 20.64 -0.56
CA ILE A 104 11.05 19.45 -0.27
C ILE A 104 11.58 18.32 -1.15
N ILE A 105 11.53 17.11 -0.63
CA ILE A 105 11.89 15.91 -1.39
C ILE A 105 10.79 14.86 -1.22
N ALA A 106 10.40 14.23 -2.32
CA ALA A 106 9.57 13.05 -2.32
C ALA A 106 10.41 11.81 -2.66
N GLN A 107 9.90 10.65 -2.33
CA GLN A 107 10.56 9.38 -2.67
C GLN A 107 10.75 9.21 -4.19
N SER A 108 9.85 9.81 -4.99
CA SER A 108 9.91 9.84 -6.46
C SER A 108 11.10 10.64 -7.03
N ASP A 109 11.63 11.57 -6.25
CA ASP A 109 12.66 12.51 -6.71
C ASP A 109 14.07 11.90 -6.62
N ILE A 110 14.18 10.70 -6.05
CA ILE A 110 15.46 9.99 -5.88
C ILE A 110 15.88 9.39 -7.26
N PRO A 111 17.06 9.78 -7.81
CA PRO A 111 17.52 9.28 -9.08
C PRO A 111 17.78 7.77 -9.05
N GLN A 112 17.37 7.06 -10.11
CA GLN A 112 17.54 5.60 -10.23
C GLN A 112 18.92 5.19 -10.82
N ASP A 113 19.72 6.12 -11.29
CA ASP A 113 21.00 5.84 -11.95
C ASP A 113 22.17 5.75 -10.97
N SER A 114 22.80 4.57 -10.94
CA SER A 114 23.74 4.14 -9.90
C SER A 114 25.20 4.65 -10.03
N GLN A 115 25.60 5.29 -11.12
CA GLN A 115 27.01 5.64 -11.30
C GLN A 115 27.42 7.04 -10.78
N GLN A 116 26.45 7.93 -10.54
CA GLN A 116 26.73 9.30 -10.05
C GLN A 116 26.26 9.56 -8.62
N THR A 117 25.60 8.60 -7.99
CA THR A 117 24.82 8.77 -6.75
C THR A 117 25.63 8.81 -5.46
N THR A 118 26.87 8.34 -5.45
CA THR A 118 27.65 8.21 -4.19
C THR A 118 28.16 9.53 -3.63
N SER A 119 28.25 10.57 -4.46
CA SER A 119 28.74 11.91 -4.06
C SER A 119 27.64 12.99 -4.03
N MET A 120 26.38 12.67 -4.38
CA MET A 120 25.28 13.63 -4.39
C MET A 120 24.76 13.91 -2.99
N LEU A 121 24.42 15.16 -2.75
CA LEU A 121 23.77 15.62 -1.52
C LEU A 121 22.28 15.86 -1.76
N LEU A 122 21.49 15.83 -0.69
CA LEU A 122 20.05 16.06 -0.75
C LEU A 122 19.69 17.39 -1.45
N LYS A 123 20.45 18.45 -1.23
CA LYS A 123 20.28 19.74 -1.92
C LYS A 123 20.36 19.69 -3.44
N ASP A 124 21.03 18.68 -4.00
CA ASP A 124 21.25 18.56 -5.45
C ASP A 124 20.02 17.91 -6.16
N ILE A 125 19.16 17.25 -5.39
CA ILE A 125 18.00 16.50 -5.91
C ILE A 125 16.66 16.97 -5.35
N MET A 126 16.64 17.77 -4.29
CA MET A 126 15.40 18.32 -3.72
C MET A 126 14.76 19.32 -4.69
N THR A 127 13.44 19.50 -4.58
CA THR A 127 12.75 20.65 -5.17
C THR A 127 13.04 21.87 -4.31
N PRO A 128 13.82 22.85 -4.79
CA PRO A 128 14.13 24.05 -4.02
C PRO A 128 12.93 25.00 -3.97
N HIS A 129 12.87 25.86 -2.94
CA HIS A 129 11.83 26.86 -2.77
C HIS A 129 10.40 26.30 -2.94
N PRO A 130 10.01 25.32 -2.13
CA PRO A 130 8.71 24.70 -2.27
C PRO A 130 7.59 25.69 -1.98
N ILE A 131 6.45 25.50 -2.63
CA ILE A 131 5.23 26.24 -2.33
C ILE A 131 4.89 25.97 -0.86
N SER A 132 4.72 27.02 -0.07
CA SER A 132 4.34 26.98 1.34
C SER A 132 3.24 27.99 1.63
N VAL A 133 2.56 27.80 2.76
CA VAL A 133 1.49 28.69 3.22
C VAL A 133 1.79 29.22 4.61
N GLY A 134 1.22 30.38 4.96
CA GLY A 134 1.26 30.91 6.31
C GLY A 134 0.22 30.28 7.23
N LEU A 135 0.32 30.55 8.53
CA LEU A 135 -0.61 30.04 9.55
C LEU A 135 -2.07 30.46 9.29
N GLU A 136 -2.27 31.69 8.84
CA GLU A 136 -3.60 32.30 8.64
C GLU A 136 -4.20 32.00 7.26
N THR A 137 -3.53 31.19 6.44
CA THR A 137 -4.05 30.82 5.11
C THR A 137 -5.30 29.97 5.26
N SER A 138 -6.39 30.31 4.52
CA SER A 138 -7.64 29.54 4.57
C SER A 138 -7.48 28.13 4.02
N LEU A 139 -8.25 27.16 4.53
CA LEU A 139 -8.23 25.80 3.98
C LEU A 139 -8.66 25.75 2.52
N ALA A 140 -9.53 26.67 2.08
CA ALA A 140 -9.92 26.78 0.68
C ALA A 140 -8.70 27.10 -0.20
N ASP A 141 -7.85 28.04 0.20
CA ASP A 141 -6.61 28.39 -0.50
C ASP A 141 -5.60 27.23 -0.46
N VAL A 142 -5.46 26.58 0.70
CA VAL A 142 -4.61 25.38 0.84
C VAL A 142 -5.04 24.30 -0.14
N LEU A 143 -6.33 23.99 -0.20
CA LEU A 143 -6.90 22.99 -1.12
C LEU A 143 -6.72 23.39 -2.59
N TYR A 144 -6.92 24.69 -2.89
CA TYR A 144 -6.67 25.24 -4.24
C TYR A 144 -5.21 25.01 -4.66
N LEU A 145 -4.23 25.33 -3.77
CA LEU A 145 -2.80 25.14 -4.06
C LEU A 145 -2.44 23.68 -4.25
N LEU A 146 -2.93 22.77 -3.37
CA LEU A 146 -2.72 21.33 -3.50
C LEU A 146 -3.25 20.78 -4.82
N ASN A 147 -4.39 21.29 -5.29
CA ASN A 147 -5.00 20.87 -6.55
C ASN A 147 -4.33 21.51 -7.76
N ARG A 148 -4.06 22.81 -7.70
CA ARG A 148 -3.48 23.58 -8.80
C ARG A 148 -2.10 23.07 -9.20
N TYR A 149 -1.28 22.74 -8.21
CA TYR A 149 0.10 22.29 -8.40
C TYR A 149 0.28 20.78 -8.25
N GLN A 150 -0.84 20.02 -8.12
CA GLN A 150 -0.83 18.57 -7.97
C GLN A 150 0.03 18.07 -6.80
N LEU A 151 0.06 18.87 -5.71
CA LEU A 151 0.85 18.56 -4.53
C LEU A 151 0.12 17.55 -3.63
N SER A 152 0.87 16.63 -3.03
CA SER A 152 0.34 15.70 -2.02
C SER A 152 0.36 16.32 -0.61
N ARG A 153 1.21 17.32 -0.40
CA ARG A 153 1.44 17.99 0.88
C ARG A 153 1.93 19.41 0.70
N LEU A 154 1.68 20.26 1.70
CA LEU A 154 2.00 21.66 1.66
C LEU A 154 2.65 22.07 2.99
N PRO A 155 3.91 22.54 3.01
CA PRO A 155 4.55 23.07 4.21
C PRO A 155 3.85 24.34 4.73
N VAL A 156 3.71 24.44 6.05
CA VAL A 156 3.23 25.63 6.73
C VAL A 156 4.43 26.33 7.35
N THR A 157 4.59 27.63 7.05
CA THR A 157 5.77 28.39 7.45
C THR A 157 5.39 29.73 8.08
N GLU A 158 6.25 30.22 8.97
CA GLU A 158 6.27 31.60 9.42
C GLU A 158 7.54 32.25 8.87
N GLY A 159 7.39 33.09 7.84
CA GLY A 159 8.52 33.52 7.03
C GLY A 159 9.20 32.32 6.34
N CYS A 160 10.46 32.05 6.72
CA CYS A 160 11.18 30.85 6.21
C CYS A 160 11.19 29.68 7.20
N LYS A 161 10.68 29.85 8.42
CA LYS A 161 10.70 28.82 9.46
C LYS A 161 9.56 27.83 9.23
N LEU A 162 9.89 26.54 9.15
CA LEU A 162 8.89 25.48 9.06
C LEU A 162 8.19 25.31 10.41
N LEU A 163 6.85 25.35 10.42
CA LEU A 163 6.01 25.16 11.60
C LEU A 163 5.22 23.84 11.53
N GLY A 164 4.82 23.43 10.35
CA GLY A 164 4.01 22.24 10.17
C GLY A 164 3.89 21.80 8.71
N ILE A 165 3.06 20.82 8.47
CA ILE A 165 2.71 20.33 7.13
C ILE A 165 1.22 20.01 7.07
N ILE A 166 0.59 20.25 5.93
CA ILE A 166 -0.81 19.89 5.66
C ILE A 166 -0.85 18.93 4.50
N THR A 167 -1.66 17.89 4.63
CA THR A 167 -1.99 16.94 3.55
C THR A 167 -3.49 17.00 3.24
N ARG A 168 -3.90 16.45 2.10
CA ARG A 168 -5.34 16.30 1.77
C ARG A 168 -6.10 15.52 2.84
N SER A 169 -5.45 14.52 3.43
CA SER A 169 -6.05 13.71 4.50
C SER A 169 -6.36 14.54 5.76
N ASP A 170 -5.54 15.53 6.06
CA ASP A 170 -5.75 16.40 7.25
C ASP A 170 -6.93 17.34 7.04
N ILE A 171 -7.12 17.83 5.80
CA ILE A 171 -8.29 18.65 5.41
C ILE A 171 -9.58 17.83 5.54
N ILE A 172 -9.59 16.61 4.99
CA ILE A 172 -10.76 15.71 5.09
C ILE A 172 -11.10 15.38 6.54
N LYS A 173 -10.08 15.17 7.40
CA LYS A 173 -10.32 14.94 8.84
C LYS A 173 -10.90 16.17 9.54
N ALA A 174 -10.45 17.37 9.17
CA ALA A 174 -10.96 18.61 9.73
C ALA A 174 -12.41 18.85 9.33
N GLU A 175 -12.76 18.62 8.06
CA GLU A 175 -14.12 18.69 7.56
C GLU A 175 -15.04 17.70 8.28
N ALA A 176 -14.62 16.45 8.40
CA ALA A 176 -15.37 15.42 9.12
C ALA A 176 -15.61 15.78 10.59
N LYS A 177 -14.63 16.42 11.24
CA LYS A 177 -14.75 16.86 12.65
C LYS A 177 -15.77 18.00 12.81
N GLN A 178 -15.85 18.91 11.87
CA GLN A 178 -16.75 20.07 11.94
C GLN A 178 -18.21 19.72 11.63
N LEU A 179 -18.45 18.75 10.77
CA LEU A 179 -19.78 18.25 10.45
C LEU A 179 -20.46 17.54 11.64
N ASN A 180 -19.96 17.74 12.88
CA ASN A 180 -20.49 17.13 14.11
C ASN A 180 -20.68 15.61 14.01
N TYR A 181 -19.80 14.93 13.29
CA TYR A 181 -19.69 13.48 13.32
C TYR A 181 -19.22 12.96 14.69
N ASP A 182 -19.12 13.84 15.73
CA ASP A 182 -18.82 13.43 17.11
C ASP A 182 -19.89 12.47 17.71
N HIS A 183 -21.08 12.42 17.12
CA HIS A 183 -22.12 11.44 17.44
C HIS A 183 -22.06 10.14 16.62
N ILE A 184 -21.21 10.07 15.62
CA ILE A 184 -20.89 8.79 14.99
C ILE A 184 -19.87 8.11 15.92
N PRO A 185 -20.20 6.94 16.52
CA PRO A 185 -19.25 6.22 17.34
C PRO A 185 -17.91 6.13 16.60
N LYS A 186 -16.76 6.33 17.29
CA LYS A 186 -15.40 6.20 16.70
C LYS A 186 -15.18 4.94 15.85
N ALA A 187 -16.05 3.93 16.03
CA ALA A 187 -16.11 2.71 15.22
C ALA A 187 -16.52 2.92 13.74
N ARG A 188 -16.97 4.12 13.32
CA ARG A 188 -17.45 4.37 11.94
C ARG A 188 -16.48 5.11 11.03
N LEU A 189 -15.36 5.59 11.54
CA LEU A 189 -14.25 6.13 10.72
C LEU A 189 -13.21 5.05 10.43
N GLU A 190 -13.61 3.79 10.39
CA GLU A 190 -12.70 2.73 9.99
C GLU A 190 -12.38 2.90 8.50
N PRO A 191 -11.09 2.87 8.11
CA PRO A 191 -10.65 3.01 6.73
C PRO A 191 -11.15 1.87 5.85
N SER A 192 -11.65 0.81 6.45
CA SER A 192 -12.29 -0.31 5.77
C SER A 192 -13.41 -0.92 6.61
N TYR A 193 -14.39 -1.53 5.95
CA TYR A 193 -15.54 -2.19 6.56
C TYR A 193 -15.66 -3.63 6.11
N VAL A 194 -15.89 -4.55 7.06
CA VAL A 194 -16.04 -5.99 6.78
C VAL A 194 -17.48 -6.29 6.37
N VAL A 195 -17.69 -6.74 5.14
CA VAL A 195 -19.00 -7.08 4.56
C VAL A 195 -19.31 -8.56 4.67
N TYR A 196 -18.26 -9.39 4.72
CA TYR A 196 -18.36 -10.84 4.86
C TYR A 196 -17.14 -11.37 5.61
N GLN A 197 -17.38 -12.29 6.52
CA GLN A 197 -16.33 -13.02 7.22
C GLN A 197 -16.80 -14.42 7.58
N SER A 198 -15.94 -15.41 7.29
CA SER A 198 -16.09 -16.77 7.77
C SER A 198 -14.83 -17.18 8.54
N ARG A 199 -15.01 -17.88 9.64
CA ARG A 199 -13.90 -18.32 10.50
C ARG A 199 -13.96 -19.82 10.72
N SER A 200 -12.83 -20.49 10.53
CA SER A 200 -12.61 -21.86 10.96
C SER A 200 -12.11 -21.88 12.42
N PRO A 201 -12.15 -23.03 13.12
CA PRO A 201 -11.53 -23.13 14.43
C PRO A 201 -10.04 -22.75 14.37
N ALA A 202 -9.59 -21.90 15.28
CA ALA A 202 -8.20 -21.48 15.38
C ALA A 202 -7.36 -22.63 15.97
N THR A 203 -6.57 -23.28 15.15
CA THR A 203 -5.73 -24.44 15.51
C THR A 203 -4.26 -24.24 15.20
N GLY A 204 -3.94 -23.18 14.43
CA GLY A 204 -2.57 -22.90 13.97
C GLY A 204 -1.73 -22.14 15.01
N LYS A 205 -0.40 -22.20 14.81
CA LYS A 205 0.58 -21.46 15.62
C LYS A 205 0.82 -20.04 15.10
N GLY A 206 0.39 -19.74 13.89
CA GLY A 206 0.53 -18.45 13.23
C GLY A 206 -0.42 -18.35 12.04
N ARG A 207 -0.43 -17.21 11.35
CA ARG A 207 -1.41 -16.91 10.31
C ARG A 207 -0.77 -16.27 9.08
N ILE A 208 -1.14 -16.81 7.90
CA ILE A 208 -0.76 -16.28 6.58
C ILE A 208 -1.90 -15.44 6.05
N LEU A 209 -1.65 -14.19 5.68
CA LEU A 209 -2.61 -13.36 4.96
C LEU A 209 -2.37 -13.49 3.45
N LEU A 210 -3.42 -13.83 2.71
CA LEU A 210 -3.44 -13.97 1.26
C LEU A 210 -4.45 -12.98 0.65
N PRO A 211 -4.02 -11.76 0.24
CA PRO A 211 -4.87 -10.84 -0.49
C PRO A 211 -5.16 -11.35 -1.91
N LEU A 212 -6.43 -11.39 -2.28
CA LEU A 212 -6.93 -11.93 -3.54
C LEU A 212 -7.26 -10.79 -4.50
N ALA A 213 -6.37 -10.52 -5.46
CA ALA A 213 -6.58 -9.47 -6.45
C ALA A 213 -6.93 -10.03 -7.84
N ASN A 214 -6.24 -11.08 -8.29
CA ASN A 214 -6.40 -11.67 -9.62
C ASN A 214 -6.80 -13.15 -9.51
N PRO A 215 -7.98 -13.54 -10.01
CA PRO A 215 -8.44 -14.93 -9.97
C PRO A 215 -7.47 -15.94 -10.60
N GLU A 216 -6.79 -15.56 -11.68
CA GLU A 216 -5.85 -16.44 -12.41
C GLU A 216 -4.65 -16.89 -11.57
N HIS A 217 -4.29 -16.15 -10.53
CA HIS A 217 -3.13 -16.45 -9.71
C HIS A 217 -3.48 -17.14 -8.38
N ILE A 218 -4.77 -17.26 -8.05
CA ILE A 218 -5.22 -17.75 -6.74
C ILE A 218 -4.72 -19.17 -6.48
N ASP A 219 -4.88 -20.08 -7.42
CA ASP A 219 -4.50 -21.48 -7.24
C ASP A 219 -3.01 -21.65 -6.95
N ALA A 220 -2.16 -20.93 -7.70
CA ALA A 220 -0.72 -20.98 -7.51
C ALA A 220 -0.28 -20.40 -6.15
N LEU A 221 -0.87 -19.27 -5.76
CA LEU A 221 -0.57 -18.64 -4.47
C LEU A 221 -1.09 -19.47 -3.30
N LEU A 222 -2.25 -20.08 -3.47
CA LEU A 222 -2.87 -20.94 -2.46
C LEU A 222 -2.03 -22.20 -2.20
N GLN A 223 -1.47 -22.83 -3.24
CA GLN A 223 -0.58 -23.97 -3.10
C GLN A 223 0.72 -23.61 -2.35
N ILE A 224 1.28 -22.44 -2.60
CA ILE A 224 2.44 -21.95 -1.85
C ILE A 224 2.07 -21.68 -0.39
N ALA A 225 0.92 -21.03 -0.16
CA ALA A 225 0.41 -20.79 1.19
C ALA A 225 0.13 -22.11 1.93
N GLU A 226 -0.44 -23.11 1.24
CA GLU A 226 -0.67 -24.46 1.77
C GLU A 226 0.62 -25.12 2.24
N ALA A 227 1.66 -25.12 1.40
CA ALA A 227 2.95 -25.73 1.76
C ALA A 227 3.56 -25.10 3.00
N ILE A 228 3.50 -23.76 3.10
CA ILE A 228 3.99 -23.03 4.25
C ILE A 228 3.12 -23.29 5.49
N ALA A 229 1.79 -23.28 5.32
CA ALA A 229 0.84 -23.54 6.39
C ALA A 229 1.01 -24.94 6.98
N ARG A 230 1.16 -25.99 6.15
CA ARG A 230 1.42 -27.36 6.62
C ARG A 230 2.74 -27.49 7.35
N TYR A 231 3.80 -26.85 6.85
CA TYR A 231 5.13 -26.95 7.42
C TYR A 231 5.23 -26.28 8.79
N HIS A 232 4.64 -25.08 8.92
CA HIS A 232 4.71 -24.27 10.15
C HIS A 232 3.52 -24.46 11.08
N ASN A 233 2.50 -25.21 10.68
CA ASN A 233 1.21 -25.28 11.35
C ASN A 233 0.55 -23.88 11.44
N TYR A 234 0.47 -23.18 10.30
CA TYR A 234 -0.17 -21.87 10.18
C TYR A 234 -1.58 -22.01 9.62
N GLU A 235 -2.41 -21.00 9.89
CA GLU A 235 -3.73 -20.83 9.31
C GLU A 235 -3.62 -19.91 8.09
N ILE A 236 -4.58 -20.01 7.16
CA ILE A 236 -4.64 -19.14 5.99
C ILE A 236 -5.83 -18.20 6.13
N GLN A 237 -5.58 -16.89 6.03
CA GLN A 237 -6.60 -15.84 5.96
C GLN A 237 -6.66 -15.31 4.53
N CYS A 238 -7.73 -15.62 3.79
CA CYS A 238 -7.99 -15.07 2.47
C CYS A 238 -8.71 -13.73 2.61
N LEU A 239 -8.20 -12.69 1.98
CA LEU A 239 -8.76 -11.34 2.02
C LEU A 239 -9.09 -10.84 0.62
N ARG A 240 -10.34 -10.47 0.39
CA ARG A 240 -10.78 -9.72 -0.78
C ARG A 240 -11.08 -8.28 -0.37
N VAL A 241 -10.48 -7.31 -1.05
CA VAL A 241 -10.76 -5.89 -0.84
C VAL A 241 -11.50 -5.35 -2.04
N ILE A 242 -12.67 -4.77 -1.80
CA ILE A 242 -13.47 -4.04 -2.80
C ILE A 242 -13.16 -2.56 -2.59
N CYS A 243 -12.57 -1.93 -3.61
CA CYS A 243 -12.19 -0.53 -3.52
C CYS A 243 -13.37 0.37 -3.94
N VAL A 244 -13.66 1.37 -3.10
CA VAL A 244 -14.68 2.39 -3.37
C VAL A 244 -14.02 3.78 -3.44
N PRO A 245 -14.63 4.75 -4.12
CA PRO A 245 -14.10 6.10 -4.20
C PRO A 245 -13.95 6.75 -2.81
N ASN A 246 -12.98 7.64 -2.65
CA ASN A 246 -12.66 8.29 -1.37
C ASN A 246 -13.80 9.15 -0.77
N TYR A 247 -14.80 9.53 -1.58
CA TYR A 247 -15.98 10.28 -1.14
C TYR A 247 -17.11 9.37 -0.65
N VAL A 248 -16.94 8.04 -0.70
CA VAL A 248 -17.94 7.06 -0.23
C VAL A 248 -17.42 6.44 1.05
N PHE A 249 -18.24 6.48 2.10
CA PHE A 249 -17.90 5.79 3.35
C PHE A 249 -17.99 4.26 3.15
N PRO A 250 -16.94 3.50 3.45
CA PRO A 250 -16.92 2.04 3.24
C PRO A 250 -18.11 1.31 3.88
N ALA A 251 -18.56 1.77 5.05
CA ALA A 251 -19.69 1.18 5.77
C ALA A 251 -21.06 1.46 5.15
N GLN A 252 -21.17 2.47 4.27
CA GLN A 252 -22.42 2.88 3.60
C GLN A 252 -22.41 2.55 2.12
N ALA A 253 -21.29 2.00 1.61
CA ALA A 253 -21.15 1.68 0.20
C ALA A 253 -22.05 0.49 -0.18
N GLU A 254 -22.94 0.70 -1.13
CA GLU A 254 -23.67 -0.40 -1.78
C GLU A 254 -22.72 -1.07 -2.78
N VAL A 255 -22.25 -2.27 -2.45
CA VAL A 255 -21.34 -3.04 -3.30
C VAL A 255 -21.93 -4.40 -3.63
N GLU A 256 -21.79 -4.81 -4.89
CA GLU A 256 -22.14 -6.15 -5.30
C GLU A 256 -21.08 -7.15 -4.84
N THR A 257 -21.48 -8.11 -4.01
CA THR A 257 -20.55 -9.07 -3.39
C THR A 257 -20.83 -10.52 -3.79
N ALA A 258 -21.80 -10.78 -4.66
CA ALA A 258 -22.25 -12.15 -4.98
C ALA A 258 -21.11 -13.00 -5.54
N ALA A 259 -20.37 -12.50 -6.54
CA ALA A 259 -19.25 -13.21 -7.14
C ALA A 259 -18.09 -13.42 -6.15
N ASP A 260 -17.76 -12.41 -5.34
CA ASP A 260 -16.71 -12.51 -4.33
C ASP A 260 -17.10 -13.49 -3.21
N ARG A 261 -18.38 -13.52 -2.78
CA ARG A 261 -18.88 -14.52 -1.82
C ARG A 261 -18.80 -15.94 -2.36
N GLN A 262 -19.13 -16.15 -3.63
CA GLN A 262 -19.00 -17.45 -4.26
C GLN A 262 -17.54 -17.93 -4.30
N LEU A 263 -16.60 -17.02 -4.61
CA LEU A 263 -15.17 -17.30 -4.54
C LEU A 263 -14.76 -17.69 -3.10
N MET A 264 -15.19 -16.94 -2.09
CA MET A 264 -14.88 -17.25 -0.69
C MET A 264 -15.39 -18.63 -0.29
N GLN A 265 -16.61 -18.99 -0.71
CA GLN A 265 -17.19 -20.31 -0.44
C GLN A 265 -16.36 -21.43 -1.06
N GLN A 266 -15.89 -21.26 -2.32
CA GLN A 266 -15.02 -22.24 -2.98
C GLN A 266 -13.70 -22.44 -2.22
N LEU A 267 -13.12 -21.35 -1.69
CA LEU A 267 -11.89 -21.40 -0.89
C LEU A 267 -12.13 -22.11 0.47
N GLU A 268 -13.26 -21.86 1.12
CA GLU A 268 -13.63 -22.54 2.35
C GLU A 268 -13.80 -24.06 2.15
N ASP A 269 -14.44 -24.46 1.05
CA ASP A 269 -14.64 -25.87 0.71
C ASP A 269 -13.30 -26.52 0.36
N TRP A 270 -12.40 -25.81 -0.34
CA TRP A 270 -11.03 -26.24 -0.57
C TRP A 270 -10.26 -26.40 0.75
N GLY A 271 -10.37 -25.47 1.68
CA GLY A 271 -9.74 -25.53 3.01
C GLY A 271 -10.17 -26.77 3.79
N LYS A 272 -11.48 -27.06 3.81
CA LYS A 272 -12.04 -28.27 4.42
C LYS A 272 -11.49 -29.54 3.78
N ALA A 273 -11.46 -29.60 2.44
CA ALA A 273 -10.94 -30.75 1.69
C ALA A 273 -9.44 -30.97 1.92
N SER A 274 -8.66 -29.89 2.04
CA SER A 274 -7.22 -29.93 2.29
C SER A 274 -6.87 -30.13 3.76
N GLY A 275 -7.83 -30.03 4.69
CA GLY A 275 -7.60 -30.15 6.14
C GLY A 275 -6.79 -28.98 6.72
N ILE A 276 -6.92 -27.78 6.13
CA ILE A 276 -6.26 -26.55 6.58
C ILE A 276 -7.30 -25.60 7.15
N SER A 277 -7.01 -24.99 8.31
CA SER A 277 -7.84 -23.92 8.86
C SER A 277 -7.74 -22.70 7.96
N LEU A 278 -8.81 -22.43 7.21
CA LEU A 278 -8.90 -21.33 6.27
C LEU A 278 -10.01 -20.37 6.72
N HIS A 279 -9.68 -19.10 6.79
CA HIS A 279 -10.59 -18.00 7.11
C HIS A 279 -10.77 -17.15 5.86
N THR A 280 -11.96 -16.61 5.67
CA THR A 280 -12.25 -15.75 4.52
C THR A 280 -12.83 -14.42 4.99
N GLN A 281 -12.48 -13.34 4.30
CA GLN A 281 -12.96 -12.01 4.60
C GLN A 281 -13.11 -11.19 3.31
N ILE A 282 -14.24 -10.47 3.20
CA ILE A 282 -14.44 -9.43 2.18
C ILE A 282 -14.52 -8.10 2.91
N ARG A 283 -13.69 -7.16 2.53
CA ARG A 283 -13.67 -5.79 3.06
C ARG A 283 -13.95 -4.78 1.95
N VAL A 284 -14.65 -3.72 2.30
CA VAL A 284 -14.82 -2.51 1.48
C VAL A 284 -13.90 -1.45 2.05
N ALA A 285 -13.11 -0.80 1.19
CA ALA A 285 -12.14 0.20 1.61
C ALA A 285 -11.94 1.26 0.53
N THR A 286 -11.45 2.41 0.94
CA THR A 286 -11.00 3.48 0.01
C THR A 286 -9.56 3.27 -0.45
N ASP A 287 -8.73 2.60 0.36
CA ASP A 287 -7.35 2.22 0.03
C ASP A 287 -7.10 0.75 0.35
N ILE A 288 -6.58 0.02 -0.65
CA ILE A 288 -6.30 -1.42 -0.53
C ILE A 288 -5.16 -1.68 0.46
N SER A 289 -4.13 -0.82 0.46
CA SER A 289 -2.97 -0.98 1.35
C SER A 289 -3.39 -0.81 2.80
N GLU A 290 -4.21 0.19 3.11
CA GLU A 290 -4.72 0.44 4.46
C GLU A 290 -5.58 -0.73 4.95
N ALA A 291 -6.45 -1.28 4.10
CA ALA A 291 -7.27 -2.44 4.44
C ALA A 291 -6.43 -3.69 4.77
N ILE A 292 -5.34 -3.91 4.02
CA ILE A 292 -4.41 -5.02 4.27
C ILE A 292 -3.66 -4.78 5.58
N LEU A 293 -3.12 -3.57 5.81
CA LEU A 293 -2.38 -3.22 7.04
C LEU A 293 -3.26 -3.33 8.28
N GLU A 294 -4.52 -2.89 8.18
CA GLU A 294 -5.49 -3.06 9.26
C GLU A 294 -5.75 -4.54 9.55
N THR A 295 -5.90 -5.36 8.51
CA THR A 295 -6.09 -6.80 8.68
C THR A 295 -4.86 -7.47 9.30
N ILE A 296 -3.64 -7.08 8.92
CA ILE A 296 -2.39 -7.57 9.52
C ILE A 296 -2.40 -7.31 11.02
N THR A 297 -2.77 -6.11 11.44
CA THR A 297 -2.77 -5.73 12.86
C THR A 297 -3.90 -6.40 13.65
N ARG A 298 -5.12 -6.41 13.11
CA ARG A 298 -6.29 -6.96 13.81
C ARG A 298 -6.26 -8.49 13.94
N GLU A 299 -5.83 -9.18 12.88
CA GLU A 299 -5.81 -10.64 12.83
C GLU A 299 -4.45 -11.23 13.23
N GLN A 300 -3.50 -10.39 13.67
CA GLN A 300 -2.16 -10.81 14.12
C GLN A 300 -1.46 -11.69 13.08
N ILE A 301 -1.30 -11.17 11.87
CA ILE A 301 -0.70 -11.89 10.75
C ILE A 301 0.81 -12.00 10.94
N ASP A 302 1.35 -13.20 10.73
CA ASP A 302 2.79 -13.48 10.78
C ASP A 302 3.45 -13.34 9.41
N LEU A 303 2.73 -13.74 8.35
CA LEU A 303 3.23 -13.71 6.97
C LEU A 303 2.18 -13.14 6.02
N LEU A 304 2.53 -12.06 5.32
CA LEU A 304 1.79 -11.57 4.17
C LEU A 304 2.34 -12.20 2.89
N LEU A 305 1.51 -12.99 2.19
CA LEU A 305 1.85 -13.64 0.93
C LEU A 305 1.01 -13.03 -0.19
N MET A 306 1.64 -12.43 -1.18
CA MET A 306 0.91 -11.78 -2.27
C MET A 306 1.57 -11.95 -3.63
N GLY A 307 0.72 -12.02 -4.67
CA GLY A 307 1.15 -12.03 -6.05
C GLY A 307 1.54 -10.63 -6.54
N TRP A 308 2.52 -10.57 -7.41
CA TRP A 308 2.95 -9.35 -8.08
C TRP A 308 3.11 -9.58 -9.59
N LYS A 309 2.67 -8.62 -10.42
CA LYS A 309 2.69 -8.74 -11.88
C LYS A 309 4.07 -8.53 -12.52
N GLY A 310 5.08 -8.09 -11.76
CA GLY A 310 6.43 -7.84 -12.27
C GLY A 310 6.58 -6.53 -13.07
N LYS A 311 5.52 -5.74 -13.23
CA LYS A 311 5.53 -4.42 -13.90
C LYS A 311 4.78 -3.42 -13.03
N SER A 312 5.36 -2.26 -12.80
CA SER A 312 4.65 -1.09 -12.30
C SER A 312 4.05 -0.32 -13.49
N SER A 313 2.81 0.14 -13.36
CA SER A 313 2.14 0.93 -14.41
C SER A 313 2.35 2.44 -14.25
N GLY A 314 3.18 2.88 -13.33
CA GLY A 314 3.43 4.29 -13.02
C GLY A 314 4.91 4.63 -12.91
N ILE A 315 5.25 5.87 -13.25
CA ILE A 315 6.60 6.44 -13.17
C ILE A 315 7.08 6.57 -11.70
N GLU A 316 6.16 6.50 -10.73
CA GLU A 316 6.40 6.83 -9.32
C GLU A 316 6.46 5.62 -8.37
N SER A 317 6.27 4.39 -8.85
CA SER A 317 6.24 3.19 -8.00
C SER A 317 7.18 2.11 -8.52
N ILE A 318 7.91 1.46 -7.60
CA ILE A 318 8.88 0.40 -7.92
C ILE A 318 8.12 -0.91 -8.21
N PHE A 319 7.33 -1.37 -7.24
CA PHE A 319 6.52 -2.59 -7.35
C PHE A 319 5.03 -2.31 -7.58
N GLY A 320 4.63 -1.04 -7.55
CA GLY A 320 3.24 -0.55 -7.55
C GLY A 320 2.85 0.00 -6.18
N ASN A 321 2.02 1.06 -6.16
CA ASN A 321 1.70 1.82 -4.95
C ASN A 321 1.29 0.95 -3.75
N VAL A 322 0.46 -0.08 -3.96
CA VAL A 322 0.02 -0.98 -2.88
C VAL A 322 1.19 -1.79 -2.34
N VAL A 323 2.01 -2.38 -3.21
CA VAL A 323 3.14 -3.23 -2.81
C VAL A 323 4.20 -2.40 -2.09
N ASP A 324 4.53 -1.22 -2.61
CA ASP A 324 5.52 -0.32 -2.02
C ASP A 324 5.10 0.14 -0.61
N THR A 325 3.81 0.47 -0.42
CA THR A 325 3.25 0.80 0.90
C THR A 325 3.37 -0.39 1.87
N LEU A 326 3.05 -1.60 1.42
CA LEU A 326 3.13 -2.80 2.25
C LEU A 326 4.58 -3.19 2.58
N ILE A 327 5.52 -3.01 1.66
CA ILE A 327 6.96 -3.20 1.93
C ILE A 327 7.41 -2.28 3.07
N LEU A 328 6.93 -1.04 3.09
CA LEU A 328 7.32 -0.03 4.09
C LEU A 328 6.66 -0.26 5.45
N GLN A 329 5.37 -0.59 5.46
CA GLN A 329 4.53 -0.47 6.65
C GLN A 329 4.07 -1.80 7.25
N ALA A 330 4.18 -2.92 6.53
CA ALA A 330 3.76 -4.21 7.09
C ALA A 330 4.66 -4.63 8.25
N ALA A 331 4.07 -4.86 9.41
CA ALA A 331 4.75 -5.29 10.63
C ALA A 331 5.05 -6.81 10.67
N CYS A 332 4.60 -7.57 9.66
CA CYS A 332 4.81 -9.00 9.51
C CYS A 332 5.85 -9.32 8.42
N ASP A 333 6.23 -10.58 8.33
CA ASP A 333 7.03 -11.05 7.20
C ASP A 333 6.27 -10.89 5.88
N LEU A 334 6.99 -10.59 4.80
CA LEU A 334 6.40 -10.34 3.49
C LEU A 334 7.01 -11.26 2.43
N MET A 335 6.16 -11.95 1.69
CA MET A 335 6.52 -12.76 0.54
C MET A 335 5.82 -12.23 -0.72
N LEU A 336 6.60 -11.68 -1.65
CA LEU A 336 6.12 -11.26 -2.96
C LEU A 336 6.43 -12.34 -3.98
N ILE A 337 5.45 -12.73 -4.77
CA ILE A 337 5.57 -13.81 -5.74
C ILE A 337 5.21 -13.28 -7.13
N LYS A 338 6.20 -13.28 -8.02
CA LYS A 338 5.97 -13.11 -9.45
C LYS A 338 5.94 -14.49 -10.10
N LEU A 339 4.79 -14.90 -10.61
CA LEU A 339 4.65 -16.15 -11.32
C LEU A 339 5.33 -16.09 -12.70
N GLY A 340 5.85 -17.22 -13.17
CA GLY A 340 6.43 -17.34 -14.49
C GLY A 340 5.40 -17.15 -15.61
N THR A 341 5.82 -17.32 -16.87
CA THR A 341 5.03 -17.01 -18.08
C THR A 341 3.75 -17.83 -18.26
N ALA A 342 3.53 -18.90 -17.50
CA ALA A 342 2.30 -19.69 -17.53
C ALA A 342 1.81 -19.98 -16.10
N PRO A 343 1.09 -19.04 -15.47
CA PRO A 343 0.67 -19.18 -14.08
C PRO A 343 -0.25 -20.39 -13.83
N HIS A 344 -1.06 -20.79 -14.81
CA HIS A 344 -1.93 -21.98 -14.70
C HIS A 344 -1.18 -23.32 -14.71
N ALA A 345 0.07 -23.33 -15.14
CA ALA A 345 0.92 -24.55 -15.12
C ALA A 345 1.78 -24.65 -13.84
N PHE A 346 1.60 -23.76 -12.87
CA PHE A 346 2.14 -23.91 -11.53
C PHE A 346 1.31 -24.97 -10.77
N PRO A 347 1.86 -25.98 -10.14
CA PRO A 347 3.25 -26.33 -9.83
C PRO A 347 3.95 -27.19 -10.89
N GLN A 348 3.29 -27.58 -11.99
CA GLN A 348 3.89 -28.43 -13.04
C GLN A 348 5.17 -27.81 -13.61
N GLN A 349 5.24 -26.47 -13.72
CA GLN A 349 6.48 -25.78 -14.14
C GLN A 349 7.60 -25.91 -13.11
N LEU A 350 7.29 -25.86 -11.82
CA LEU A 350 8.25 -26.14 -10.77
C LEU A 350 8.74 -27.60 -10.87
N ALA A 351 7.84 -28.57 -11.16
CA ALA A 351 8.17 -29.97 -11.33
C ALA A 351 9.08 -30.23 -12.54
N LEU A 352 8.81 -29.56 -13.65
CA LEU A 352 9.60 -29.68 -14.88
C LEU A 352 10.97 -28.99 -14.79
N ARG A 353 11.15 -28.01 -13.89
CA ARG A 353 12.35 -27.22 -13.70
C ARG A 353 12.81 -27.30 -12.25
N HIS A 354 13.32 -28.46 -11.84
CA HIS A 354 13.79 -28.73 -10.46
C HIS A 354 15.03 -27.94 -10.05
N LYS A 355 15.48 -26.94 -10.83
CA LYS A 355 16.63 -26.10 -10.47
C LYS A 355 16.16 -24.80 -9.88
N TRP A 356 16.59 -24.52 -8.67
CA TRP A 356 16.35 -23.25 -7.99
C TRP A 356 17.63 -22.44 -7.93
N LEU A 357 17.52 -21.14 -8.05
CA LEU A 357 18.62 -20.19 -7.92
C LEU A 357 18.39 -19.31 -6.70
N ILE A 358 19.37 -19.28 -5.82
CA ILE A 358 19.36 -18.44 -4.63
C ILE A 358 20.62 -17.58 -4.62
N PRO A 359 20.55 -16.34 -5.15
CA PRO A 359 21.65 -15.39 -5.02
C PRO A 359 21.74 -14.92 -3.58
N THR A 360 22.93 -15.04 -2.98
CA THR A 360 23.16 -14.63 -1.60
C THR A 360 24.61 -14.27 -1.33
N THR A 361 24.82 -13.41 -0.36
CA THR A 361 26.15 -13.11 0.19
C THR A 361 26.41 -13.88 1.48
N GLY A 362 25.43 -14.68 1.95
CA GLY A 362 25.47 -15.34 3.26
C GLY A 362 24.89 -14.47 4.38
N GLY A 363 25.24 -14.80 5.63
CA GLY A 363 24.83 -14.07 6.83
C GLY A 363 23.33 -14.22 7.15
N ASP A 364 22.78 -13.27 7.92
CA ASP A 364 21.40 -13.32 8.42
C ASP A 364 20.32 -13.46 7.33
N ARG A 365 20.60 -13.06 6.11
CA ARG A 365 19.65 -13.18 4.99
C ARG A 365 19.30 -14.62 4.66
N ILE A 366 20.29 -15.52 4.78
CA ILE A 366 20.04 -16.95 4.51
C ILE A 366 19.27 -17.59 5.65
N ASN A 367 19.57 -17.21 6.89
CA ASN A 367 18.86 -17.72 8.08
C ASN A 367 17.35 -17.44 7.96
N LYS A 368 17.01 -16.27 7.45
CA LYS A 368 15.63 -15.85 7.20
C LYS A 368 14.96 -16.67 6.09
N LEU A 369 15.68 -17.00 5.01
CA LEU A 369 15.14 -17.86 3.96
C LEU A 369 14.95 -19.31 4.42
N LEU A 370 15.69 -19.79 5.42
CA LEU A 370 15.53 -21.13 5.99
C LEU A 370 14.15 -21.35 6.61
N THR A 371 13.43 -20.31 6.96
CA THR A 371 12.06 -20.43 7.46
C THR A 371 11.09 -20.91 6.38
N ILE A 372 11.33 -20.57 5.12
CA ILE A 372 10.40 -20.85 4.02
C ILE A 372 10.89 -21.90 3.04
N LEU A 373 12.20 -22.03 2.83
CA LEU A 373 12.77 -22.95 1.84
C LEU A 373 12.37 -24.42 2.05
N PRO A 374 12.36 -24.97 3.29
CA PRO A 374 11.92 -26.34 3.52
C PRO A 374 10.46 -26.56 3.13
N ALA A 375 9.58 -25.59 3.45
CA ALA A 375 8.18 -25.65 3.06
C ALA A 375 8.01 -25.67 1.55
N LEU A 376 8.72 -24.81 0.84
CA LEU A 376 8.70 -24.75 -0.63
C LEU A 376 9.31 -25.99 -1.28
N ALA A 377 10.35 -26.58 -0.68
CA ALA A 377 10.97 -27.81 -1.18
C ALA A 377 9.99 -29.01 -1.16
N ASN A 378 9.07 -29.01 -0.21
CA ASN A 378 8.04 -30.04 -0.07
C ASN A 378 6.84 -29.88 -1.03
N LEU A 379 6.78 -28.80 -1.82
CA LEU A 379 5.74 -28.63 -2.86
C LEU A 379 5.75 -29.72 -3.91
N HIS A 380 6.87 -30.42 -4.06
CA HIS A 380 7.03 -31.43 -5.09
C HIS A 380 7.53 -32.77 -4.55
N PRO A 381 7.09 -33.89 -5.15
CA PRO A 381 7.59 -35.22 -4.80
C PRO A 381 9.08 -35.44 -5.14
N VAL A 382 9.62 -34.63 -6.07
CA VAL A 382 11.05 -34.70 -6.46
C VAL A 382 11.79 -33.52 -5.82
N PRO A 383 12.80 -33.78 -4.98
CA PRO A 383 13.57 -32.71 -4.34
C PRO A 383 14.23 -31.76 -5.35
N PRO A 384 14.15 -30.45 -5.17
CA PRO A 384 14.77 -29.49 -6.07
C PRO A 384 16.29 -29.53 -5.98
N LYS A 385 16.97 -29.17 -7.07
CA LYS A 385 18.42 -28.91 -7.09
C LYS A 385 18.63 -27.43 -6.80
N ILE A 386 19.14 -27.10 -5.62
CA ILE A 386 19.34 -25.72 -5.21
C ILE A 386 20.74 -25.26 -5.58
N GLN A 387 20.83 -24.15 -6.30
CA GLN A 387 22.08 -23.50 -6.63
C GLN A 387 22.19 -22.19 -5.86
N LEU A 388 23.08 -22.17 -4.85
CA LEU A 388 23.49 -20.93 -4.19
C LEU A 388 24.48 -20.21 -5.06
N CYS A 389 24.26 -18.93 -5.28
CA CYS A 389 25.11 -18.09 -6.13
C CYS A 389 25.67 -16.92 -5.33
N GLN A 390 26.98 -16.87 -5.19
CA GLN A 390 27.68 -15.67 -4.72
C GLN A 390 28.15 -14.87 -5.94
N ILE A 391 27.85 -13.57 -5.93
CA ILE A 391 28.29 -12.64 -6.96
C ILE A 391 29.28 -11.68 -6.28
N SER A 392 30.50 -11.64 -6.79
CA SER A 392 31.58 -10.77 -6.30
C SER A 392 32.09 -9.84 -7.39
N SER A 393 32.51 -8.64 -7.02
CA SER A 393 33.20 -7.74 -7.95
C SER A 393 34.57 -8.28 -8.32
N ALA A 394 35.09 -7.88 -9.49
CA ALA A 394 36.40 -8.33 -10.00
C ALA A 394 37.55 -8.07 -9.02
N ASN A 395 37.43 -7.08 -8.15
CA ASN A 395 38.46 -6.66 -7.18
C ASN A 395 38.58 -7.53 -5.94
N LEU A 396 37.57 -8.34 -5.61
CA LEU A 396 37.51 -9.16 -4.38
C LEU A 396 38.10 -10.58 -4.53
N GLY A 397 38.56 -10.95 -5.69
CA GLY A 397 39.12 -12.26 -5.95
C GLY A 397 38.08 -13.36 -6.16
N ARG A 398 38.49 -14.52 -6.67
CA ARG A 398 37.64 -15.69 -6.92
C ARG A 398 37.62 -16.61 -5.71
N ARG A 399 37.06 -16.16 -4.56
CA ARG A 399 36.89 -16.98 -3.37
C ARG A 399 35.50 -16.78 -2.78
N TYR A 400 34.96 -17.85 -2.19
CA TYR A 400 33.74 -17.75 -1.39
C TYR A 400 34.03 -16.97 -0.11
N THR A 401 33.07 -16.19 0.33
CA THR A 401 33.15 -15.54 1.64
C THR A 401 32.84 -16.55 2.73
N PRO A 402 33.41 -16.41 3.96
CA PRO A 402 33.08 -17.29 5.08
C PRO A 402 31.60 -17.40 5.37
N ASP A 403 30.87 -16.28 5.29
CA ASP A 403 29.43 -16.24 5.47
C ASP A 403 28.67 -17.06 4.41
N PHE A 404 29.18 -17.09 3.19
CA PHE A 404 28.59 -17.90 2.11
C PHE A 404 28.85 -19.41 2.36
N GLU A 405 30.05 -19.78 2.78
CA GLU A 405 30.39 -21.17 3.10
C GLU A 405 29.53 -21.68 4.26
N GLN A 406 29.37 -20.87 5.30
CA GLN A 406 28.48 -21.19 6.43
C GLN A 406 27.03 -21.34 5.95
N ALA A 407 26.54 -20.49 5.05
CA ALA A 407 25.21 -20.59 4.48
C ALA A 407 25.00 -21.89 3.71
N VAL A 408 25.99 -22.33 2.92
CA VAL A 408 25.95 -23.60 2.20
C VAL A 408 25.86 -24.79 3.17
N GLU A 409 26.65 -24.77 4.22
CA GLU A 409 26.67 -25.83 5.23
C GLU A 409 25.33 -25.89 6.00
N LEU A 410 24.82 -24.74 6.40
CA LEU A 410 23.54 -24.62 7.09
C LEU A 410 22.38 -25.17 6.24
N LEU A 411 22.34 -24.83 4.95
CA LEU A 411 21.32 -25.34 4.03
C LEU A 411 21.44 -26.84 3.80
N LYS A 412 22.66 -27.39 3.69
CA LYS A 412 22.89 -28.84 3.56
C LYS A 412 22.40 -29.61 4.77
N ASN A 413 22.53 -29.04 5.97
CA ASN A 413 22.08 -29.64 7.20
C ASN A 413 20.55 -29.55 7.40
N THR A 414 19.92 -28.54 6.79
CA THR A 414 18.48 -28.28 6.96
C THR A 414 17.62 -28.92 5.87
N LEU A 415 18.14 -29.01 4.64
CA LEU A 415 17.39 -29.48 3.48
C LEU A 415 17.93 -30.80 2.97
N SER A 416 17.04 -31.77 2.78
CA SER A 416 17.36 -33.10 2.19
C SER A 416 17.42 -33.05 0.65
N CYS A 417 17.99 -31.98 0.08
CA CYS A 417 18.06 -31.81 -1.38
C CYS A 417 19.50 -31.45 -1.83
N PRO A 418 19.86 -31.74 -3.10
CA PRO A 418 21.19 -31.44 -3.62
C PRO A 418 21.44 -29.93 -3.68
N ILE A 419 22.51 -29.46 -3.01
CA ILE A 419 22.91 -28.06 -2.95
C ILE A 419 24.27 -27.89 -3.63
N PHE A 420 24.32 -26.94 -4.57
CA PHE A 420 25.50 -26.61 -5.35
C PHE A 420 25.88 -25.16 -5.15
N SER A 421 27.18 -24.87 -5.04
CA SER A 421 27.72 -23.52 -4.93
C SER A 421 28.13 -23.02 -6.31
N LEU A 422 27.87 -21.75 -6.60
CA LEU A 422 28.27 -21.05 -7.82
C LEU A 422 28.88 -19.71 -7.45
N LEU A 423 30.09 -19.43 -7.94
CA LEU A 423 30.73 -18.13 -7.82
C LEU A 423 30.76 -17.44 -9.17
N ILE A 424 30.26 -16.21 -9.22
CA ILE A 424 30.24 -15.38 -10.40
C ILE A 424 30.95 -14.07 -10.12
N THR A 425 31.78 -13.65 -11.07
CA THR A 425 32.40 -12.33 -11.04
C THR A 425 31.60 -11.41 -11.95
N SER A 426 31.01 -10.36 -11.38
CA SER A 426 30.22 -9.37 -12.10
C SER A 426 30.15 -8.08 -11.33
N ASP A 427 30.14 -6.95 -12.02
CA ASP A 427 29.98 -5.62 -11.41
C ASP A 427 28.49 -5.30 -11.11
N SER A 428 27.57 -6.12 -11.63
CA SER A 428 26.14 -5.97 -11.39
C SER A 428 25.48 -7.30 -11.04
N VAL A 429 24.91 -7.38 -9.83
CA VAL A 429 24.19 -8.56 -9.34
C VAL A 429 22.97 -8.85 -10.21
N SER A 430 22.20 -7.82 -10.58
CA SER A 430 21.01 -7.99 -11.41
C SER A 430 21.35 -8.56 -12.79
N LYS A 431 22.35 -8.02 -13.47
CA LYS A 431 22.79 -8.53 -14.79
C LYS A 431 23.24 -9.99 -14.70
N ALA A 432 24.05 -10.35 -13.71
CA ALA A 432 24.53 -11.72 -13.53
C ALA A 432 23.38 -12.72 -13.31
N VAL A 433 22.41 -12.37 -12.49
CA VAL A 433 21.26 -13.24 -12.22
C VAL A 433 20.33 -13.34 -13.44
N ILE A 434 20.08 -12.24 -14.14
CA ILE A 434 19.30 -12.23 -15.39
C ILE A 434 19.95 -13.13 -16.45
N GLU A 435 21.24 -12.98 -16.70
CA GLU A 435 21.99 -13.83 -17.63
C GLU A 435 21.90 -15.30 -17.25
N LEU A 436 22.08 -15.63 -15.96
CA LEU A 436 21.92 -17.01 -15.49
C LEU A 436 20.54 -17.56 -15.77
N THR A 437 19.49 -16.78 -15.53
CA THR A 437 18.10 -17.23 -15.71
C THR A 437 17.73 -17.37 -17.19
N GLN A 438 18.37 -16.60 -18.07
CA GLN A 438 18.18 -16.70 -19.52
C GLN A 438 18.93 -17.89 -20.12
N HIS A 439 20.17 -18.13 -19.70
CA HIS A 439 21.02 -19.21 -20.24
C HIS A 439 20.71 -20.59 -19.63
N LYS A 440 20.36 -20.61 -18.34
CA LYS A 440 20.01 -21.86 -17.62
C LYS A 440 18.54 -21.83 -17.23
N LYS A 441 17.82 -22.91 -17.50
CA LYS A 441 16.39 -23.04 -17.18
C LYS A 441 16.20 -23.27 -15.66
N TYR A 442 16.10 -22.20 -14.88
CA TYR A 442 15.67 -22.28 -13.49
C TYR A 442 14.13 -22.23 -13.41
N GLY A 443 13.54 -23.00 -12.52
CA GLY A 443 12.09 -22.95 -12.23
C GLY A 443 11.74 -21.86 -11.24
N LEU A 444 12.62 -21.67 -10.26
CA LEU A 444 12.41 -20.73 -9.15
C LEU A 444 13.68 -19.93 -8.88
N VAL A 445 13.51 -18.65 -8.64
CA VAL A 445 14.53 -17.73 -8.13
C VAL A 445 14.04 -17.22 -6.79
N VAL A 446 14.83 -17.40 -5.72
CA VAL A 446 14.47 -16.90 -4.38
C VAL A 446 15.45 -15.81 -3.97
N LEU A 447 14.90 -14.65 -3.66
CA LEU A 447 15.65 -13.45 -3.27
C LEU A 447 15.32 -13.08 -1.83
N GLY A 448 16.32 -13.08 -0.95
CA GLY A 448 16.19 -12.49 0.37
C GLY A 448 16.35 -10.97 0.29
N ALA A 449 15.46 -10.25 0.96
CA ALA A 449 15.48 -8.80 1.01
C ALA A 449 15.45 -8.29 2.46
N SER A 450 16.14 -7.17 2.72
CA SER A 450 15.97 -6.37 3.94
C SER A 450 15.11 -5.15 3.62
N ASN A 451 14.47 -4.55 4.62
CA ASN A 451 13.74 -3.29 4.45
C ASN A 451 14.63 -2.22 3.80
N GLU A 452 15.86 -2.10 4.30
CA GLU A 452 16.87 -1.21 3.73
C GLU A 452 17.25 -1.62 2.30
N GLY A 453 17.36 -2.92 2.01
CA GLY A 453 17.80 -3.42 0.71
C GLY A 453 16.76 -3.30 -0.40
N LEU A 454 15.46 -3.37 -0.10
CA LEU A 454 14.41 -3.14 -1.09
C LEU A 454 14.31 -1.68 -1.51
N LEU A 455 14.66 -0.74 -0.61
CA LEU A 455 14.61 0.69 -0.85
C LEU A 455 15.97 1.29 -1.23
N GLN A 456 17.08 0.81 -0.68
CA GLN A 456 18.44 1.20 -1.10
C GLN A 456 18.75 0.81 -2.55
N ASN A 457 18.10 -0.20 -3.06
CA ASN A 457 18.25 -0.63 -4.45
C ASN A 457 17.65 0.35 -5.48
N VAL A 458 16.93 1.37 -5.03
CA VAL A 458 16.52 2.52 -5.87
C VAL A 458 17.74 3.29 -6.39
N ILE A 459 18.83 3.34 -5.61
CA ILE A 459 20.07 4.06 -5.98
C ILE A 459 20.96 3.21 -6.88
N ASN A 460 20.97 1.87 -6.70
CA ASN A 460 21.86 0.95 -7.44
C ASN A 460 21.15 0.14 -8.54
N GLY A 461 19.93 0.54 -8.93
CA GLY A 461 19.00 -0.29 -9.70
C GLY A 461 18.36 -1.36 -8.82
N ASN A 462 17.02 -1.42 -8.80
CA ASN A 462 16.28 -2.37 -7.99
C ASN A 462 16.56 -3.81 -8.45
N ILE A 463 17.53 -4.47 -7.79
CA ILE A 463 17.98 -5.82 -8.16
C ILE A 463 16.81 -6.81 -8.19
N PRO A 464 15.92 -6.88 -7.16
CA PRO A 464 14.77 -7.77 -7.17
C PRO A 464 13.78 -7.48 -8.31
N GLU A 465 13.51 -6.21 -8.59
CA GLU A 465 12.61 -5.80 -9.67
C GLU A 465 13.18 -6.13 -11.04
N ALA A 466 14.44 -5.75 -11.31
CA ALA A 466 15.10 -6.03 -12.57
C ALA A 466 15.15 -7.54 -12.87
N ILE A 467 15.46 -8.36 -11.86
CA ILE A 467 15.46 -9.82 -11.99
C ILE A 467 14.04 -10.31 -12.27
N ALA A 468 13.05 -9.87 -11.51
CA ALA A 468 11.69 -10.34 -11.68
C ALA A 468 11.09 -9.88 -13.02
N HIS A 469 11.41 -8.68 -13.49
CA HIS A 469 10.91 -8.17 -14.77
C HIS A 469 11.44 -8.98 -15.96
N HIS A 470 12.72 -9.39 -15.94
CA HIS A 470 13.38 -10.04 -17.06
C HIS A 470 13.42 -11.57 -16.94
N ALA A 471 13.19 -12.13 -15.76
CA ALA A 471 13.19 -13.58 -15.57
C ALA A 471 11.87 -14.20 -16.05
N ASN A 472 11.97 -15.26 -16.86
CA ASN A 472 10.85 -16.12 -17.27
C ASN A 472 10.45 -17.12 -16.16
N SER A 473 11.25 -17.21 -15.11
CA SER A 473 11.05 -18.07 -13.96
C SER A 473 10.09 -17.45 -12.97
N THR A 474 9.53 -18.27 -12.08
CA THR A 474 8.86 -17.76 -10.88
C THR A 474 9.92 -17.11 -9.98
N VAL A 475 9.64 -15.92 -9.48
CA VAL A 475 10.53 -15.16 -8.57
C VAL A 475 9.81 -14.96 -7.25
N ILE A 476 10.45 -15.37 -6.16
CA ILE A 476 10.00 -15.11 -4.79
C ILE A 476 10.96 -14.09 -4.17
N ILE A 477 10.40 -13.00 -3.66
CA ILE A 477 11.12 -12.03 -2.85
C ILE A 477 10.60 -12.16 -1.42
N PHE A 478 11.48 -12.46 -0.49
CA PHE A 478 11.13 -12.63 0.91
C PHE A 478 11.81 -11.58 1.78
N ARG A 479 10.98 -10.86 2.56
CA ARG A 479 11.41 -9.85 3.51
C ARG A 479 10.91 -10.21 4.90
N ASN A 480 11.80 -10.24 5.87
CA ASN A 480 11.40 -10.37 7.27
C ASN A 480 11.03 -9.02 7.87
N SER A 481 10.06 -9.05 8.76
CA SER A 481 9.81 -7.91 9.64
C SER A 481 11.05 -7.63 10.49
N ALA A 482 11.40 -6.36 10.65
CA ALA A 482 12.34 -5.96 11.67
C ALA A 482 11.60 -6.05 13.03
N LYS A 483 11.79 -7.17 13.74
CA LYS A 483 11.46 -7.22 15.17
C LYS A 483 12.58 -6.62 15.97
#